data_a4a26b26669de426f9bfbf08bfe88441
#
_entry.id   a4a26b26669de426f9bfbf08bfe88441
#
_cell.length_a   1.000
_cell.length_b   1.000
_cell.length_c   1.000
_cell.angle_alpha   90.00
_cell.angle_beta   90.00
_cell.angle_gamma   90.00
#
_symmetry.space_group_name_H-M   'P 1'
#
loop_
_entity.id
_entity.type
_entity.pdbx_description
1 polymer ?
#
loop_
_entity_poly.entity_id
_entity_poly.type
_entity_poly.pdbx_seq_one_letter_code
_entity_poly.pdbx_strand_id
1 'polypeptide(L)'
;MTISKFIEDLSGDKSSPGGGSTAALVSALASSLNDMVYSFTVDKKSFENLAEENKSKMLKFQAETKEFTKNALTFMEKDRADFMAVMDCYRLSNGTEEEKNIRKEKLKYATIKAMNTPLELAEKSLVYYDNIKFAITFGNKNLKSDGIVAAILLNGAIESAIINVLINYKSLKSYEEFKNIPERCNEISMKSRVLKEEICSGFYNEI
;
A
#
# COMPACT_ATOMS: atom_id res chain seq x y z
N MET A 1 4.98 9.54 -15.22
CA MET A 1 4.42 8.46 -16.08
C MET A 1 2.90 8.60 -16.12
N THR A 2 2.25 8.48 -17.30
CA THR A 2 0.78 8.46 -17.40
C THR A 2 0.21 7.09 -17.01
N ILE A 3 -1.07 7.02 -16.63
CA ILE A 3 -1.74 5.74 -16.31
C ILE A 3 -1.71 4.80 -17.52
N SER A 4 -1.98 5.30 -18.72
CA SER A 4 -1.92 4.50 -19.96
C SER A 4 -0.54 3.90 -20.17
N LYS A 5 0.53 4.70 -19.93
CA LYS A 5 1.91 4.21 -20.05
C LYS A 5 2.26 3.17 -18.98
N PHE A 6 1.74 3.32 -17.76
CA PHE A 6 1.91 2.32 -16.71
C PHE A 6 1.28 0.99 -17.11
N ILE A 7 0.04 1.01 -17.62
CA ILE A 7 -0.68 -0.19 -18.06
C ILE A 7 0.03 -0.86 -19.23
N GLU A 8 0.48 -0.09 -20.23
CA GLU A 8 1.25 -0.59 -21.36
C GLU A 8 2.54 -1.29 -20.90
N ASP A 9 3.31 -0.65 -19.99
CA ASP A 9 4.55 -1.22 -19.48
C ASP A 9 4.31 -2.46 -18.60
N LEU A 10 3.19 -2.48 -17.82
CA LEU A 10 2.81 -3.61 -16.97
C LEU A 10 2.38 -4.84 -17.80
N SER A 11 1.72 -4.63 -18.92
CA SER A 11 1.25 -5.70 -19.82
C SER A 11 2.33 -6.20 -20.79
N GLY A 12 3.46 -5.53 -20.86
CA GLY A 12 4.57 -5.88 -21.74
C GLY A 12 5.47 -6.97 -21.18
N ASP A 13 6.56 -7.23 -21.87
CA ASP A 13 7.61 -8.20 -21.51
C ASP A 13 8.71 -7.61 -20.60
N LYS A 14 8.48 -6.40 -20.08
CA LYS A 14 9.39 -5.73 -19.16
C LYS A 14 9.33 -6.36 -17.77
N SER A 15 10.47 -6.46 -17.12
CA SER A 15 10.58 -6.98 -15.77
C SER A 15 9.99 -6.05 -14.68
N SER A 16 9.64 -4.83 -15.03
CA SER A 16 9.03 -3.81 -14.16
C SER A 16 8.25 -2.79 -15.02
N PRO A 17 7.10 -2.22 -14.57
CA PRO A 17 6.49 -2.41 -13.23
C PRO A 17 5.89 -3.80 -13.04
N GLY A 18 5.64 -4.19 -11.77
CA GLY A 18 5.08 -5.47 -11.38
C GLY A 18 4.02 -5.35 -10.27
N GLY A 19 3.83 -6.45 -9.53
CA GLY A 19 2.81 -6.55 -8.50
C GLY A 19 2.96 -5.55 -7.36
N GLY A 20 4.20 -5.26 -6.90
CA GLY A 20 4.44 -4.29 -5.83
C GLY A 20 4.13 -2.86 -6.25
N SER A 21 4.59 -2.46 -7.43
CA SER A 21 4.23 -1.15 -8.02
C SER A 21 2.72 -1.02 -8.22
N THR A 22 2.03 -2.12 -8.60
CA THR A 22 0.56 -2.15 -8.74
C THR A 22 -0.12 -1.98 -7.39
N ALA A 23 0.33 -2.68 -6.34
CA ALA A 23 -0.20 -2.52 -4.99
C ALA A 23 -0.08 -1.07 -4.49
N ALA A 24 1.06 -0.42 -4.76
CA ALA A 24 1.28 0.98 -4.42
C ALA A 24 0.35 1.93 -5.19
N LEU A 25 0.14 1.71 -6.49
CA LEU A 25 -0.82 2.48 -7.28
C LEU A 25 -2.25 2.34 -6.75
N VAL A 26 -2.66 1.12 -6.40
CA VAL A 26 -4.00 0.87 -5.84
C VAL A 26 -4.16 1.56 -4.47
N SER A 27 -3.11 1.58 -3.62
CA SER A 27 -3.11 2.37 -2.37
C SER A 27 -3.28 3.87 -2.64
N ALA A 28 -2.61 4.40 -3.66
CA ALA A 28 -2.75 5.81 -4.06
C ALA A 28 -4.15 6.12 -4.58
N LEU A 29 -4.77 5.23 -5.35
CA LEU A 29 -6.15 5.37 -5.82
C LEU A 29 -7.14 5.34 -4.65
N ALA A 30 -6.98 4.42 -3.69
CA ALA A 30 -7.80 4.34 -2.49
C ALA A 30 -7.75 5.64 -1.69
N SER A 31 -6.56 6.16 -1.44
CA SER A 31 -6.40 7.42 -0.69
C SER A 31 -6.91 8.63 -1.47
N SER A 32 -6.81 8.65 -2.80
CA SER A 32 -7.34 9.73 -3.62
C SER A 32 -8.87 9.79 -3.60
N LEU A 33 -9.56 8.63 -3.62
CA LEU A 33 -11.00 8.58 -3.41
C LEU A 33 -11.39 9.10 -2.02
N ASN A 34 -10.63 8.75 -1.00
CA ASN A 34 -10.86 9.25 0.35
C ASN A 34 -10.61 10.77 0.46
N ASP A 35 -9.58 11.31 -0.21
CA ASP A 35 -9.34 12.76 -0.28
C ASP A 35 -10.49 13.50 -1.00
N MET A 36 -11.11 12.88 -2.00
CA MET A 36 -12.28 13.42 -2.66
C MET A 36 -13.44 13.60 -1.66
N VAL A 37 -13.68 12.65 -0.75
CA VAL A 37 -14.69 12.78 0.31
C VAL A 37 -14.41 14.02 1.17
N TYR A 38 -13.17 14.23 1.60
CA TYR A 38 -12.76 15.41 2.36
C TYR A 38 -12.91 16.70 1.55
N SER A 39 -12.45 16.72 0.31
CA SER A 39 -12.49 17.90 -0.56
C SER A 39 -13.92 18.36 -0.87
N PHE A 40 -14.89 17.45 -0.87
CA PHE A 40 -16.31 17.76 -0.99
C PHE A 40 -17.01 18.00 0.35
N THR A 41 -16.28 17.97 1.45
CA THR A 41 -16.81 18.23 2.81
C THR A 41 -16.26 19.53 3.38
N VAL A 42 -14.94 19.72 3.34
CA VAL A 42 -14.24 20.91 3.87
C VAL A 42 -14.74 22.16 3.15
N ASP A 43 -14.92 23.25 3.89
CA ASP A 43 -15.48 24.53 3.41
C ASP A 43 -16.90 24.44 2.84
N LYS A 44 -17.67 23.43 3.22
CA LYS A 44 -19.08 23.28 2.88
C LYS A 44 -19.95 23.37 4.15
N LYS A 45 -21.23 23.60 3.96
CA LYS A 45 -22.19 23.68 5.05
C LYS A 45 -22.19 22.45 5.98
N SER A 46 -21.90 21.26 5.44
CA SER A 46 -21.75 20.05 6.24
C SER A 46 -20.57 20.11 7.20
N PHE A 47 -19.45 20.72 6.78
CA PHE A 47 -18.28 20.94 7.63
C PHE A 47 -18.55 21.97 8.72
N GLU A 48 -19.24 23.08 8.38
CA GLU A 48 -19.59 24.14 9.34
C GLU A 48 -20.40 23.58 10.52
N ASN A 49 -21.26 22.59 10.27
CA ASN A 49 -22.12 21.96 11.27
C ASN A 49 -21.43 20.92 12.15
N LEU A 50 -20.17 20.57 11.88
CA LEU A 50 -19.41 19.64 12.71
C LEU A 50 -18.96 20.30 14.02
N ALA A 51 -18.83 19.50 15.08
CA ALA A 51 -18.14 19.92 16.29
C ALA A 51 -16.67 20.31 15.98
N GLU A 52 -16.12 21.28 16.70
CA GLU A 52 -14.77 21.82 16.46
C GLU A 52 -13.68 20.73 16.50
N GLU A 53 -13.83 19.74 17.36
CA GLU A 53 -12.93 18.58 17.42
C GLU A 53 -12.93 17.81 16.09
N ASN A 54 -14.11 17.56 15.50
CA ASN A 54 -14.24 16.85 14.23
C ASN A 54 -13.75 17.69 13.06
N LYS A 55 -13.92 19.01 13.08
CA LYS A 55 -13.35 19.93 12.09
C LYS A 55 -11.83 19.84 12.10
N SER A 56 -11.22 19.98 13.27
CA SER A 56 -9.77 19.90 13.44
C SER A 56 -9.23 18.55 12.98
N LYS A 57 -9.90 17.47 13.36
CA LYS A 57 -9.52 16.10 12.97
C LYS A 57 -9.67 15.88 11.46
N MET A 58 -10.72 16.45 10.83
CA MET A 58 -10.93 16.34 9.38
C MET A 58 -9.82 17.02 8.59
N LEU A 59 -9.42 18.23 8.98
CA LEU A 59 -8.31 18.93 8.33
C LEU A 59 -6.98 18.18 8.47
N LYS A 60 -6.73 17.64 9.67
CA LYS A 60 -5.56 16.80 9.93
C LYS A 60 -5.58 15.55 9.03
N PHE A 61 -6.68 14.81 9.00
CA PHE A 61 -6.81 13.59 8.22
C PHE A 61 -6.75 13.85 6.72
N GLN A 62 -7.27 14.97 6.24
CA GLN A 62 -7.09 15.39 4.84
C GLN A 62 -5.61 15.63 4.50
N ALA A 63 -4.87 16.31 5.38
CA ALA A 63 -3.43 16.51 5.18
C ALA A 63 -2.65 15.19 5.17
N GLU A 64 -2.95 14.28 6.12
CA GLU A 64 -2.37 12.94 6.18
C GLU A 64 -2.72 12.11 4.94
N THR A 65 -3.92 12.25 4.38
CA THR A 65 -4.34 11.59 3.14
C THR A 65 -3.49 12.03 1.96
N LYS A 66 -3.26 13.32 1.80
CA LYS A 66 -2.40 13.85 0.73
C LYS A 66 -0.96 13.33 0.85
N GLU A 67 -0.43 13.28 2.08
CA GLU A 67 0.90 12.72 2.33
C GLU A 67 0.95 11.22 2.07
N PHE A 68 -0.08 10.46 2.48
CA PHE A 68 -0.17 9.02 2.20
C PHE A 68 -0.20 8.74 0.69
N THR A 69 -0.99 9.51 -0.08
CA THR A 69 -1.06 9.38 -1.54
C THR A 69 0.32 9.60 -2.17
N LYS A 70 1.03 10.65 -1.75
CA LYS A 70 2.39 10.94 -2.22
C LYS A 70 3.36 9.82 -1.87
N ASN A 71 3.28 9.31 -0.64
CA ASN A 71 4.11 8.20 -0.19
C ASN A 71 3.81 6.92 -0.98
N ALA A 72 2.53 6.60 -1.24
CA ALA A 72 2.15 5.45 -2.06
C ALA A 72 2.75 5.54 -3.48
N LEU A 73 2.71 6.71 -4.12
CA LEU A 73 3.37 6.91 -5.41
C LEU A 73 4.90 6.75 -5.32
N THR A 74 5.53 7.16 -4.21
CA THR A 74 6.96 6.94 -3.98
C THR A 74 7.28 5.44 -3.83
N PHE A 75 6.38 4.65 -3.21
CA PHE A 75 6.55 3.20 -3.12
C PHE A 75 6.56 2.51 -4.49
N MET A 76 5.86 3.03 -5.51
CA MET A 76 5.93 2.49 -6.87
C MET A 76 7.36 2.53 -7.43
N GLU A 77 8.04 3.66 -7.27
CA GLU A 77 9.41 3.83 -7.76
C GLU A 77 10.42 3.05 -6.90
N LYS A 78 10.18 2.98 -5.59
CA LYS A 78 11.02 2.23 -4.65
C LYS A 78 10.95 0.72 -4.92
N ASP A 79 9.75 0.17 -5.11
CA ASP A 79 9.56 -1.24 -5.47
C ASP A 79 10.31 -1.60 -6.76
N ARG A 80 10.19 -0.75 -7.78
CA ARG A 80 10.91 -0.91 -9.05
C ARG A 80 12.42 -0.90 -8.84
N ALA A 81 12.96 0.05 -8.07
CA ALA A 81 14.39 0.17 -7.81
C ALA A 81 14.92 -1.04 -7.02
N ASP A 82 14.19 -1.48 -5.99
CA ASP A 82 14.54 -2.63 -5.17
C ASP A 82 14.55 -3.93 -5.99
N PHE A 83 13.54 -4.12 -6.86
CA PHE A 83 13.51 -5.25 -7.80
C PHE A 83 14.70 -5.25 -8.76
N MET A 84 15.02 -4.10 -9.35
CA MET A 84 16.19 -3.99 -10.26
C MET A 84 17.49 -4.28 -9.53
N ALA A 85 17.64 -3.84 -8.28
CA ALA A 85 18.81 -4.15 -7.46
C ALA A 85 18.99 -5.67 -7.22
N VAL A 86 17.88 -6.41 -7.04
CA VAL A 86 17.92 -7.88 -6.96
C VAL A 86 18.36 -8.47 -8.30
N MET A 87 17.81 -8.01 -9.42
CA MET A 87 18.18 -8.48 -10.76
C MET A 87 19.66 -8.22 -11.08
N ASP A 88 20.20 -7.09 -10.68
CA ASP A 88 21.60 -6.76 -10.87
C ASP A 88 22.52 -7.68 -10.05
N CYS A 89 22.10 -8.10 -8.85
CA CYS A 89 22.84 -9.10 -8.08
C CYS A 89 22.92 -10.46 -8.81
N TYR A 90 21.88 -10.86 -9.54
CA TYR A 90 21.92 -12.10 -10.33
C TYR A 90 22.91 -12.06 -11.51
N ARG A 91 23.29 -10.88 -11.98
CA ARG A 91 24.26 -10.66 -13.06
C ARG A 91 25.71 -10.64 -12.59
N LEU A 92 25.95 -10.59 -11.27
CA LEU A 92 27.31 -10.60 -10.71
C LEU A 92 28.03 -11.92 -11.00
N SER A 93 29.34 -11.85 -11.16
CA SER A 93 30.23 -13.02 -11.32
C SER A 93 30.08 -14.00 -10.14
N ASN A 94 30.27 -15.32 -10.42
CA ASN A 94 30.16 -16.39 -9.45
C ASN A 94 31.14 -17.53 -9.76
N GLY A 95 32.26 -17.26 -10.44
CA GLY A 95 33.26 -18.23 -10.84
C GLY A 95 34.16 -18.68 -9.68
N THR A 96 34.52 -17.76 -8.79
CA THR A 96 35.37 -18.05 -7.62
C THR A 96 34.51 -18.09 -6.33
N GLU A 97 35.06 -18.69 -5.27
CA GLU A 97 34.40 -18.72 -3.95
C GLU A 97 34.22 -17.31 -3.37
N GLU A 98 35.15 -16.41 -3.59
CA GLU A 98 35.06 -15.02 -3.18
C GLU A 98 33.90 -14.30 -3.92
N GLU A 99 33.83 -14.46 -5.23
CA GLU A 99 32.72 -13.90 -6.04
C GLU A 99 31.34 -14.43 -5.61
N LYS A 100 31.23 -15.73 -5.32
CA LYS A 100 30.00 -16.35 -4.80
C LYS A 100 29.58 -15.75 -3.48
N ASN A 101 30.53 -15.55 -2.55
CA ASN A 101 30.26 -14.96 -1.26
C ASN A 101 29.79 -13.48 -1.40
N ILE A 102 30.48 -12.68 -2.19
CA ILE A 102 30.09 -11.29 -2.47
C ILE A 102 28.69 -11.23 -3.08
N ARG A 103 28.41 -12.07 -4.08
CA ARG A 103 27.09 -12.14 -4.71
C ARG A 103 26.01 -12.53 -3.72
N LYS A 104 26.26 -13.53 -2.87
CA LYS A 104 25.32 -13.99 -1.83
C LYS A 104 24.96 -12.87 -0.85
N GLU A 105 25.95 -12.15 -0.34
CA GLU A 105 25.71 -11.04 0.60
C GLU A 105 24.95 -9.88 -0.05
N LYS A 106 25.33 -9.49 -1.27
CA LYS A 106 24.62 -8.43 -2.01
C LYS A 106 23.18 -8.85 -2.33
N LEU A 107 22.95 -10.08 -2.74
CA LEU A 107 21.62 -10.61 -3.02
C LEU A 107 20.75 -10.64 -1.76
N LYS A 108 21.30 -11.10 -0.62
CA LYS A 108 20.61 -11.03 0.68
C LYS A 108 20.16 -9.61 0.98
N TYR A 109 21.07 -8.65 0.92
CA TYR A 109 20.75 -7.25 1.23
C TYR A 109 19.70 -6.64 0.28
N ALA A 110 19.83 -6.88 -1.02
CA ALA A 110 18.86 -6.42 -2.01
C ALA A 110 17.46 -7.06 -1.77
N THR A 111 17.42 -8.38 -1.47
CA THR A 111 16.18 -9.10 -1.21
C THR A 111 15.49 -8.61 0.07
N ILE A 112 16.25 -8.26 1.12
CA ILE A 112 15.70 -7.65 2.34
C ILE A 112 15.00 -6.32 2.02
N LYS A 113 15.60 -5.47 1.19
CA LYS A 113 14.95 -4.22 0.76
C LYS A 113 13.69 -4.49 -0.05
N ALA A 114 13.75 -5.38 -1.02
CA ALA A 114 12.62 -5.77 -1.86
C ALA A 114 11.48 -6.41 -1.06
N MET A 115 11.77 -7.04 0.09
CA MET A 115 10.76 -7.54 1.03
C MET A 115 10.17 -6.43 1.90
N ASN A 116 11.01 -5.54 2.42
CA ASN A 116 10.58 -4.52 3.39
C ASN A 116 9.73 -3.42 2.73
N THR A 117 9.99 -3.06 1.48
CA THR A 117 9.23 -2.03 0.77
C THR A 117 7.73 -2.35 0.69
N PRO A 118 7.27 -3.51 0.19
CA PRO A 118 5.85 -3.85 0.21
C PRO A 118 5.31 -4.11 1.63
N LEU A 119 6.13 -4.57 2.58
CA LEU A 119 5.71 -4.72 3.98
C LEU A 119 5.35 -3.37 4.60
N GLU A 120 6.21 -2.38 4.45
CA GLU A 120 5.98 -1.01 4.92
C GLU A 120 4.71 -0.40 4.29
N LEU A 121 4.49 -0.63 2.99
CA LEU A 121 3.26 -0.21 2.32
C LEU A 121 2.03 -0.86 2.96
N ALA A 122 2.04 -2.17 3.20
CA ALA A 122 0.92 -2.89 3.80
C ALA A 122 0.60 -2.38 5.21
N GLU A 123 1.62 -2.12 6.02
CA GLU A 123 1.46 -1.60 7.39
C GLU A 123 0.89 -0.18 7.41
N LYS A 124 1.43 0.71 6.60
CA LYS A 124 0.91 2.08 6.46
C LYS A 124 -0.52 2.09 5.93
N SER A 125 -0.83 1.21 4.98
CA SER A 125 -2.18 1.04 4.46
C SER A 125 -3.15 0.52 5.53
N LEU A 126 -2.72 -0.39 6.41
CA LEU A 126 -3.56 -0.88 7.50
C LEU A 126 -3.97 0.24 8.46
N VAL A 127 -3.03 1.09 8.86
CA VAL A 127 -3.31 2.25 9.73
C VAL A 127 -4.23 3.26 9.06
N TYR A 128 -4.17 3.36 7.74
CA TYR A 128 -4.97 4.32 6.97
C TYR A 128 -6.48 4.05 7.00
N TYR A 129 -6.95 2.87 7.42
CA TYR A 129 -8.38 2.58 7.59
C TYR A 129 -9.10 3.53 8.56
N ASP A 130 -8.42 4.02 9.61
CA ASP A 130 -9.01 4.98 10.55
C ASP A 130 -9.39 6.27 9.86
N ASN A 131 -8.59 6.68 8.87
CA ASN A 131 -8.85 7.86 8.06
C ASN A 131 -10.07 7.66 7.16
N ILE A 132 -10.21 6.49 6.53
CA ILE A 132 -11.38 6.15 5.71
C ILE A 132 -12.66 6.07 6.57
N LYS A 133 -12.61 5.40 7.71
CA LYS A 133 -13.76 5.33 8.64
C LYS A 133 -14.24 6.71 9.05
N PHE A 134 -13.31 7.61 9.34
CA PHE A 134 -13.64 8.99 9.71
C PHE A 134 -14.30 9.75 8.54
N ALA A 135 -13.75 9.62 7.33
CA ALA A 135 -14.32 10.25 6.13
C ALA A 135 -15.75 9.77 5.85
N ILE A 136 -16.03 8.50 5.96
CA ILE A 136 -17.36 7.90 5.77
C ILE A 136 -18.33 8.40 6.84
N THR A 137 -17.88 8.57 8.08
CA THR A 137 -18.73 8.96 9.22
C THR A 137 -19.08 10.44 9.19
N PHE A 138 -18.10 11.30 8.92
CA PHE A 138 -18.24 12.75 9.08
C PHE A 138 -18.18 13.54 7.77
N GLY A 139 -17.83 12.88 6.66
CA GLY A 139 -17.72 13.47 5.34
C GLY A 139 -19.06 13.63 4.64
N ASN A 140 -18.99 14.07 3.39
CA ASN A 140 -20.16 14.26 2.54
C ASN A 140 -20.90 12.93 2.32
N LYS A 141 -22.14 12.86 2.78
CA LYS A 141 -22.98 11.65 2.69
C LYS A 141 -23.18 11.14 1.26
N ASN A 142 -23.16 12.04 0.26
CA ASN A 142 -23.32 11.67 -1.15
C ASN A 142 -22.07 10.94 -1.70
N LEU A 143 -20.94 11.01 -0.99
CA LEU A 143 -19.69 10.36 -1.35
C LEU A 143 -19.33 9.19 -0.40
N LYS A 144 -20.31 8.71 0.38
CA LYS A 144 -20.13 7.54 1.24
C LYS A 144 -19.68 6.32 0.45
N SER A 145 -20.25 6.12 -0.76
CA SER A 145 -19.86 5.04 -1.68
C SER A 145 -18.38 5.10 -2.10
N ASP A 146 -17.86 6.31 -2.34
CA ASP A 146 -16.45 6.49 -2.73
C ASP A 146 -15.50 6.12 -1.58
N GLY A 147 -15.87 6.47 -0.33
CA GLY A 147 -15.15 6.02 0.86
C GLY A 147 -15.15 4.49 1.03
N ILE A 148 -16.27 3.82 0.69
CA ILE A 148 -16.38 2.36 0.74
C ILE A 148 -15.53 1.72 -0.36
N VAL A 149 -15.57 2.26 -1.58
CA VAL A 149 -14.68 1.83 -2.67
C VAL A 149 -13.21 2.01 -2.29
N ALA A 150 -12.86 3.12 -1.61
CA ALA A 150 -11.51 3.33 -1.07
C ALA A 150 -11.10 2.21 -0.10
N ALA A 151 -11.99 1.76 0.80
CA ALA A 151 -11.72 0.65 1.72
C ALA A 151 -11.50 -0.69 0.99
N ILE A 152 -12.29 -0.96 -0.04
CA ILE A 152 -12.16 -2.18 -0.88
C ILE A 152 -10.82 -2.18 -1.62
N LEU A 153 -10.48 -1.07 -2.28
CA LEU A 153 -9.20 -0.93 -2.98
C LEU A 153 -8.02 -1.05 -2.01
N LEU A 154 -8.12 -0.45 -0.83
CA LEU A 154 -7.06 -0.51 0.17
C LEU A 154 -6.81 -1.94 0.65
N ASN A 155 -7.87 -2.76 0.84
CA ASN A 155 -7.72 -4.18 1.14
C ASN A 155 -7.01 -4.92 0.01
N GLY A 156 -7.40 -4.69 -1.24
CA GLY A 156 -6.75 -5.28 -2.40
C GLY A 156 -5.27 -4.90 -2.52
N ALA A 157 -4.93 -3.65 -2.20
CA ALA A 157 -3.56 -3.15 -2.15
C ALA A 157 -2.73 -3.87 -1.07
N ILE A 158 -3.28 -4.01 0.15
CA ILE A 158 -2.63 -4.70 1.28
C ILE A 158 -2.38 -6.16 0.93
N GLU A 159 -3.38 -6.88 0.43
CA GLU A 159 -3.23 -8.29 0.06
C GLU A 159 -2.19 -8.47 -1.06
N SER A 160 -2.21 -7.58 -2.05
CA SER A 160 -1.22 -7.58 -3.13
C SER A 160 0.20 -7.31 -2.63
N ALA A 161 0.37 -6.33 -1.74
CA ALA A 161 1.65 -6.04 -1.11
C ALA A 161 2.17 -7.23 -0.31
N ILE A 162 1.33 -7.90 0.47
CA ILE A 162 1.67 -9.10 1.25
C ILE A 162 2.20 -10.23 0.35
N ILE A 163 1.59 -10.46 -0.82
CA ILE A 163 2.11 -11.48 -1.77
C ILE A 163 3.53 -11.13 -2.21
N ASN A 164 3.84 -9.85 -2.45
CA ASN A 164 5.18 -9.40 -2.81
C ASN A 164 6.18 -9.55 -1.64
N VAL A 165 5.75 -9.34 -0.39
CA VAL A 165 6.56 -9.66 0.81
C VAL A 165 6.91 -11.14 0.83
N LEU A 166 5.90 -12.02 0.72
CA LEU A 166 6.07 -13.47 0.85
C LEU A 166 6.92 -14.09 -0.26
N ILE A 167 6.87 -13.54 -1.49
CA ILE A 167 7.72 -14.01 -2.59
C ILE A 167 9.19 -13.73 -2.31
N ASN A 168 9.52 -12.54 -1.78
CA ASN A 168 10.87 -12.17 -1.40
C ASN A 168 11.34 -12.94 -0.13
N TYR A 169 10.44 -13.12 0.83
CA TYR A 169 10.71 -13.93 2.03
C TYR A 169 11.17 -15.35 1.72
N LYS A 170 10.67 -16.00 0.64
CA LYS A 170 11.10 -17.35 0.26
C LYS A 170 12.62 -17.50 0.16
N SER A 171 13.33 -16.47 -0.30
CA SER A 171 14.79 -16.45 -0.41
C SER A 171 15.48 -16.15 0.94
N LEU A 172 14.76 -15.67 1.93
CA LEU A 172 15.27 -15.26 3.24
C LEU A 172 14.85 -16.22 4.37
N LYS A 173 14.01 -17.22 4.09
CA LYS A 173 13.39 -18.10 5.11
C LYS A 173 14.37 -18.88 5.99
N SER A 174 15.61 -19.06 5.54
CA SER A 174 16.67 -19.74 6.33
C SER A 174 17.32 -18.83 7.38
N TYR A 175 17.06 -17.54 7.36
CA TYR A 175 17.59 -16.59 8.32
C TYR A 175 16.60 -16.41 9.48
N GLU A 176 17.06 -16.69 10.71
CA GLU A 176 16.23 -16.66 11.94
C GLU A 176 15.54 -15.30 12.17
N GLU A 177 16.20 -14.23 11.77
CA GLU A 177 15.71 -12.84 11.91
C GLU A 177 14.41 -12.55 11.14
N PHE A 178 14.06 -13.39 10.14
CA PHE A 178 12.85 -13.19 9.31
C PHE A 178 11.75 -14.21 9.56
N LYS A 179 11.91 -15.13 10.48
CA LYS A 179 10.96 -16.24 10.70
C LYS A 179 9.52 -15.77 11.02
N ASN A 180 9.36 -14.58 11.58
CA ASN A 180 8.06 -14.04 11.98
C ASN A 180 7.33 -13.29 10.84
N ILE A 181 7.97 -13.11 9.66
CA ILE A 181 7.38 -12.40 8.53
C ILE A 181 6.04 -13.00 8.06
N PRO A 182 5.90 -14.34 7.90
CA PRO A 182 4.62 -14.92 7.47
C PRO A 182 3.48 -14.65 8.46
N GLU A 183 3.74 -14.76 9.77
CA GLU A 183 2.77 -14.50 10.82
C GLU A 183 2.33 -13.02 10.79
N ARG A 184 3.28 -12.09 10.73
CA ARG A 184 3.01 -10.65 10.60
C ARG A 184 2.18 -10.33 9.35
N CYS A 185 2.49 -10.94 8.20
CA CYS A 185 1.71 -10.80 6.98
C CYS A 185 0.27 -11.30 7.16
N ASN A 186 0.09 -12.46 7.80
CA ASN A 186 -1.22 -13.02 8.08
C ASN A 186 -2.04 -12.10 8.99
N GLU A 187 -1.46 -11.58 10.06
CA GLU A 187 -2.13 -10.63 10.96
C GLU A 187 -2.59 -9.36 10.23
N ILE A 188 -1.74 -8.77 9.39
CA ILE A 188 -2.08 -7.58 8.60
C ILE A 188 -3.24 -7.89 7.66
N SER A 189 -3.19 -9.02 6.94
CA SER A 189 -4.25 -9.45 6.02
C SER A 189 -5.57 -9.65 6.74
N MET A 190 -5.57 -10.37 7.87
CA MET A 190 -6.78 -10.62 8.66
C MET A 190 -7.40 -9.32 9.19
N LYS A 191 -6.58 -8.42 9.77
CA LYS A 191 -7.05 -7.12 10.26
C LYS A 191 -7.64 -6.28 9.15
N SER A 192 -7.00 -6.24 7.98
CA SER A 192 -7.49 -5.50 6.81
C SER A 192 -8.86 -6.01 6.34
N ARG A 193 -9.04 -7.33 6.25
CA ARG A 193 -10.33 -7.95 5.88
C ARG A 193 -11.43 -7.59 6.85
N VAL A 194 -11.17 -7.67 8.15
CA VAL A 194 -12.15 -7.30 9.19
C VAL A 194 -12.56 -5.83 9.03
N LEU A 195 -11.59 -4.92 8.92
CA LEU A 195 -11.86 -3.49 8.78
C LEU A 195 -12.64 -3.17 7.51
N LYS A 196 -12.30 -3.81 6.39
CA LYS A 196 -13.03 -3.68 5.12
C LYS A 196 -14.47 -4.19 5.27
N GLU A 197 -14.68 -5.37 5.88
CA GLU A 197 -16.02 -5.93 6.08
C GLU A 197 -16.89 -5.07 7.01
N GLU A 198 -16.33 -4.53 8.09
CA GLU A 198 -17.04 -3.59 8.97
C GLU A 198 -17.55 -2.37 8.19
N ILE A 199 -16.72 -1.81 7.30
CA ILE A 199 -17.10 -0.66 6.47
C ILE A 199 -18.16 -1.04 5.45
N CYS A 200 -18.00 -2.17 4.75
CA CYS A 200 -18.92 -2.61 3.69
C CYS A 200 -20.29 -3.05 4.25
N SER A 201 -20.31 -3.80 5.36
CA SER A 201 -21.57 -4.29 5.95
C SER A 201 -22.47 -3.15 6.41
N GLY A 202 -21.90 -2.07 6.93
CA GLY A 202 -22.65 -0.85 7.27
C GLY A 202 -23.42 -0.26 6.09
N PHE A 203 -22.87 -0.36 4.88
CA PHE A 203 -23.53 0.13 3.67
C PHE A 203 -24.62 -0.83 3.16
N TYR A 204 -24.33 -2.13 3.10
CA TYR A 204 -25.31 -3.13 2.62
C TYR A 204 -26.56 -3.23 3.50
N ASN A 205 -26.45 -2.89 4.79
CA ASN A 205 -27.59 -2.86 5.70
C ASN A 205 -28.47 -1.60 5.56
N GLU A 206 -28.02 -0.58 4.80
CA GLU A 206 -28.75 0.65 4.53
C GLU A 206 -29.55 0.62 3.21
N ILE A 207 -29.29 -0.38 2.35
CA ILE A 207 -29.98 -0.61 1.06
C ILE A 207 -31.10 -1.63 1.25
#